data_517413c630397ae186818e2b49d0bb33
#
_entry.id   517413c630397ae186818e2b49d0bb33
#
_cell.length_a   1.000
_cell.length_b   1.000
_cell.length_c   1.000
_cell.angle_alpha   90.00
_cell.angle_beta   90.00
_cell.angle_gamma   90.00
#
_symmetry.space_group_name_H-M   'P 1'
#
loop_
_entity.id
_entity.type
_entity.pdbx_description
1 polymer ?
#
loop_
_entity_poly.entity_id
_entity_poly.type
_entity_poly.pdbx_seq_one_letter_code
_entity_poly.pdbx_strand_id
1 'polypeptide(L)'
;MLVTYNLPPWLCMKQKKFMLTALISGLKQSENEIDVYLAPLVDDLKILWHDGVECYDAYQDQCFRLKAILLWTINDFPAYGNLYGCTVKGYHACPICGEKTSSIYLPKGRKMAYIGHRKFLPRHHPYRKQKKVFNGAQELELAPEPLSGEEIFIQTSKCKHSFGKRTMNDKNSEMSSSGTYWKKKSIFLN
;
A
#
# COMPACT_ATOMS: atom_id res chain seq x y z
N MET A 1 -12.43 4.29 6.73
CA MET A 1 -13.71 4.78 6.13
C MET A 1 -13.86 4.20 4.74
N LEU A 2 -15.07 3.81 4.36
CA LEU A 2 -15.40 3.38 3.00
C LEU A 2 -16.18 4.47 2.27
N VAL A 3 -16.01 4.54 0.96
CA VAL A 3 -16.73 5.44 0.07
C VAL A 3 -17.30 4.63 -1.08
N THR A 4 -18.58 4.79 -1.35
CA THR A 4 -19.28 4.09 -2.42
C THR A 4 -18.99 4.76 -3.77
N TYR A 5 -18.38 4.03 -4.69
CA TYR A 5 -17.90 4.58 -5.96
C TYR A 5 -18.93 4.59 -7.11
N ASN A 6 -20.01 3.84 -6.97
CA ASN A 6 -21.10 3.81 -7.94
C ASN A 6 -22.05 5.01 -7.85
N LEU A 7 -21.73 6.00 -7.01
CA LEU A 7 -22.42 7.28 -6.96
C LEU A 7 -21.66 8.33 -7.81
N PRO A 8 -22.38 9.34 -8.35
CA PRO A 8 -21.73 10.48 -9.00
C PRO A 8 -20.69 11.14 -8.08
N PRO A 9 -19.54 11.65 -8.60
CA PRO A 9 -18.45 12.17 -7.79
C PRO A 9 -18.85 13.22 -6.76
N TRP A 10 -19.78 14.12 -7.14
CA TRP A 10 -20.30 15.18 -6.23
C TRP A 10 -21.20 14.64 -5.10
N LEU A 11 -21.67 13.40 -5.21
CA LEU A 11 -22.44 12.72 -4.15
C LEU A 11 -21.54 11.84 -3.30
N CYS A 12 -20.67 11.03 -3.90
CA CYS A 12 -19.84 10.08 -3.16
C CYS A 12 -18.87 10.80 -2.19
N MET A 13 -18.42 12.01 -2.52
CA MET A 13 -17.54 12.83 -1.68
C MET A 13 -18.24 13.65 -0.60
N LYS A 14 -19.57 13.55 -0.49
CA LYS A 14 -20.29 14.23 0.61
C LYS A 14 -20.08 13.44 1.91
N GLN A 15 -19.80 14.17 2.99
CA GLN A 15 -19.57 13.58 4.33
C GLN A 15 -20.65 12.57 4.76
N LYS A 16 -21.92 12.84 4.39
CA LYS A 16 -23.05 11.95 4.69
C LYS A 16 -22.98 10.56 4.00
N LYS A 17 -22.13 10.43 2.97
CA LYS A 17 -21.96 9.19 2.19
C LYS A 17 -20.72 8.40 2.61
N PHE A 18 -19.95 8.90 3.56
CA PHE A 18 -18.82 8.18 4.12
C PHE A 18 -19.29 7.20 5.19
N MET A 19 -18.88 5.95 5.05
CA MET A 19 -19.14 4.92 6.05
C MET A 19 -17.94 4.79 6.98
N LEU A 20 -18.12 5.13 8.25
CA LEU A 20 -17.10 4.89 9.27
C LEU A 20 -17.14 3.42 9.65
N THR A 21 -16.14 2.66 9.21
CA THR A 21 -16.06 1.21 9.41
C THR A 21 -15.27 0.82 10.66
N ALA A 22 -14.21 1.57 10.93
CA ALA A 22 -13.37 1.33 12.11
C ALA A 22 -12.76 2.63 12.62
N LEU A 23 -12.62 2.73 13.92
CA LEU A 23 -11.88 3.77 14.62
C LEU A 23 -10.93 3.09 15.60
N ILE A 24 -9.63 3.22 15.34
CA ILE A 24 -8.59 2.64 16.18
C ILE A 24 -8.17 3.70 17.21
N SER A 25 -8.47 3.48 18.47
CA SER A 25 -8.03 4.36 19.57
C SER A 25 -6.67 3.91 20.09
N GLY A 26 -5.80 4.87 20.43
CA GLY A 26 -4.51 4.57 21.04
C GLY A 26 -3.53 5.73 20.90
N LEU A 27 -2.50 5.73 21.76
CA LEU A 27 -1.44 6.74 21.78
C LEU A 27 -0.35 6.46 20.74
N LYS A 28 -0.29 5.26 20.18
CA LYS A 28 0.71 4.82 19.19
C LYS A 28 0.02 4.32 17.94
N GLN A 29 0.65 4.56 16.81
CA GLN A 29 0.21 4.00 15.54
C GLN A 29 0.33 2.47 15.56
N SER A 30 -0.62 1.80 14.91
CA SER A 30 -0.65 0.34 14.79
C SER A 30 0.47 -0.22 13.90
N GLU A 31 1.11 0.62 13.11
CA GLU A 31 2.19 0.23 12.18
C GLU A 31 1.82 -1.02 11.34
N ASN A 32 2.69 -2.03 11.30
CA ASN A 32 2.43 -3.26 10.56
C ASN A 32 1.30 -4.13 11.14
N GLU A 33 0.89 -3.86 12.38
CA GLU A 33 -0.23 -4.57 13.04
C GLU A 33 -1.61 -4.05 12.64
N ILE A 34 -1.66 -3.09 11.73
CA ILE A 34 -2.92 -2.55 11.18
C ILE A 34 -3.83 -3.67 10.63
N ASP A 35 -3.25 -4.77 10.14
CA ASP A 35 -3.98 -5.90 9.59
C ASP A 35 -4.89 -6.57 10.63
N VAL A 36 -4.50 -6.61 11.90
CA VAL A 36 -5.33 -7.14 13.01
C VAL A 36 -6.63 -6.34 13.13
N TYR A 37 -6.54 -5.02 13.00
CA TYR A 37 -7.70 -4.13 13.07
C TYR A 37 -8.55 -4.14 11.80
N LEU A 38 -7.95 -4.45 10.66
CA LEU A 38 -8.65 -4.52 9.37
C LEU A 38 -9.25 -5.89 9.10
N ALA A 39 -8.83 -6.94 9.81
CA ALA A 39 -9.31 -8.31 9.57
C ALA A 39 -10.84 -8.41 9.55
N PRO A 40 -11.60 -7.88 10.52
CA PRO A 40 -13.07 -7.96 10.49
C PRO A 40 -13.66 -7.29 9.25
N LEU A 41 -13.11 -6.13 8.83
CA LEU A 41 -13.56 -5.43 7.64
C LEU A 41 -13.30 -6.24 6.37
N VAL A 42 -12.14 -6.87 6.28
CA VAL A 42 -11.78 -7.71 5.12
C VAL A 42 -12.68 -8.95 5.05
N ASP A 43 -13.02 -9.53 6.19
CA ASP A 43 -13.93 -10.68 6.25
C ASP A 43 -15.35 -10.30 5.80
N ASP A 44 -15.87 -9.16 6.23
CA ASP A 44 -17.14 -8.62 5.75
C ASP A 44 -17.12 -8.36 4.25
N LEU A 45 -16.03 -7.80 3.73
CA LEU A 45 -15.86 -7.55 2.29
C LEU A 45 -15.80 -8.86 1.48
N LYS A 46 -15.22 -9.93 2.03
CA LYS A 46 -15.22 -11.25 1.40
C LYS A 46 -16.64 -11.82 1.31
N ILE A 47 -17.42 -11.71 2.39
CA ILE A 47 -18.83 -12.13 2.38
C ILE A 47 -19.62 -11.34 1.33
N LEU A 48 -19.44 -10.03 1.28
CA LEU A 48 -20.09 -9.18 0.28
C LEU A 48 -19.70 -9.54 -1.15
N TRP A 49 -18.47 -9.97 -1.37
CA TRP A 49 -17.97 -10.37 -2.69
C TRP A 49 -18.49 -11.75 -3.11
N HIS A 50 -18.34 -12.75 -2.26
CA HIS A 50 -18.66 -14.14 -2.59
C HIS A 50 -20.16 -14.41 -2.52
N ASP A 51 -20.75 -14.19 -1.37
CA ASP A 51 -22.13 -14.58 -1.10
C ASP A 51 -23.12 -13.45 -1.34
N GLY A 52 -22.70 -12.24 -1.01
CA GLY A 52 -23.57 -11.07 -0.92
C GLY A 52 -24.47 -11.13 0.32
N VAL A 53 -25.15 -10.04 0.57
CA VAL A 53 -26.09 -9.88 1.70
C VAL A 53 -27.48 -9.55 1.16
N GLU A 54 -28.49 -10.23 1.68
CA GLU A 54 -29.88 -9.93 1.32
C GLU A 54 -30.28 -8.59 1.96
N CYS A 55 -30.74 -7.67 1.12
CA CYS A 55 -31.18 -6.34 1.50
C CYS A 55 -32.59 -6.09 0.95
N TYR A 56 -33.34 -5.27 1.68
CA TYR A 56 -34.67 -4.83 1.26
C TYR A 56 -34.61 -3.39 0.77
N ASP A 57 -35.08 -3.17 -0.45
CA ASP A 57 -35.28 -1.83 -1.02
C ASP A 57 -36.70 -1.33 -0.72
N ALA A 58 -36.81 -0.43 0.25
CA ALA A 58 -38.07 0.14 0.68
C ALA A 58 -38.75 1.04 -0.38
N TYR A 59 -38.01 1.52 -1.39
CA TYR A 59 -38.58 2.33 -2.46
C TYR A 59 -39.21 1.46 -3.54
N GLN A 60 -38.56 0.35 -3.90
CA GLN A 60 -39.05 -0.59 -4.91
C GLN A 60 -39.87 -1.72 -4.31
N ASP A 61 -39.95 -1.80 -2.98
CA ASP A 61 -40.69 -2.86 -2.24
C ASP A 61 -40.20 -4.27 -2.62
N GLN A 62 -38.89 -4.45 -2.73
CA GLN A 62 -38.30 -5.74 -3.14
C GLN A 62 -37.02 -6.08 -2.41
N CYS A 63 -36.80 -7.38 -2.22
CA CYS A 63 -35.51 -7.88 -1.74
C CYS A 63 -34.52 -8.02 -2.88
N PHE A 64 -33.27 -7.68 -2.64
CA PHE A 64 -32.16 -7.87 -3.57
C PHE A 64 -30.92 -8.35 -2.84
N ARG A 65 -29.99 -8.97 -3.57
CA ARG A 65 -28.72 -9.41 -3.03
C ARG A 65 -27.64 -8.36 -3.31
N LEU A 66 -27.23 -7.67 -2.24
CA LEU A 66 -26.15 -6.69 -2.31
C LEU A 66 -24.80 -7.41 -2.41
N LYS A 67 -24.05 -7.11 -3.45
CA LYS A 67 -22.66 -7.52 -3.62
C LYS A 67 -21.77 -6.28 -3.74
N ALA A 68 -20.56 -6.35 -3.17
CA ALA A 68 -19.61 -5.26 -3.24
C ALA A 68 -18.18 -5.78 -3.38
N ILE A 69 -17.33 -4.98 -4.02
CA ILE A 69 -15.89 -5.23 -4.17
C ILE A 69 -15.11 -4.02 -3.70
N LEU A 70 -13.97 -4.26 -3.07
CA LEU A 70 -12.99 -3.21 -2.79
C LEU A 70 -12.20 -2.92 -4.07
N LEU A 71 -12.36 -1.72 -4.64
CA LEU A 71 -11.65 -1.32 -5.85
C LEU A 71 -10.20 -0.91 -5.55
N TRP A 72 -9.99 -0.05 -4.56
CA TRP A 72 -8.67 0.43 -4.14
C TRP A 72 -8.71 1.03 -2.74
N THR A 73 -7.52 1.27 -2.21
CA THR A 73 -7.33 1.98 -0.94
C THR A 73 -6.59 3.30 -1.21
N ILE A 74 -6.94 4.35 -0.45
CA ILE A 74 -6.27 5.65 -0.50
C ILE A 74 -5.56 5.86 0.84
N ASN A 75 -4.24 5.99 0.80
CA ASN A 75 -3.41 6.06 1.99
C ASN A 75 -2.33 7.14 1.82
N ASP A 76 -1.86 7.71 2.93
CA ASP A 76 -0.60 8.41 2.93
C ASP A 76 0.58 7.44 2.78
N PHE A 77 1.77 7.95 2.52
CA PHE A 77 2.93 7.11 2.24
C PHE A 77 3.32 6.18 3.41
N PRO A 78 3.32 6.60 4.69
CA PRO A 78 3.57 5.71 5.81
C PRO A 78 2.51 4.61 5.96
N ALA A 79 1.23 4.95 5.86
CA ALA A 79 0.15 3.98 5.95
C ALA A 79 0.18 2.99 4.78
N TYR A 80 0.53 3.47 3.58
CA TYR A 80 0.71 2.61 2.42
C TYR A 80 1.74 1.51 2.68
N GLY A 81 2.91 1.86 3.22
CA GLY A 81 3.93 0.87 3.57
C GLY A 81 3.46 -0.14 4.61
N ASN A 82 2.70 0.31 5.62
CA ASN A 82 2.15 -0.56 6.65
C ASN A 82 1.09 -1.53 6.09
N LEU A 83 0.22 -1.07 5.19
CA LEU A 83 -0.80 -1.90 4.55
C LEU A 83 -0.21 -2.85 3.51
N TYR A 84 0.69 -2.34 2.70
CA TYR A 84 1.31 -3.10 1.62
C TYR A 84 2.37 -4.10 2.13
N GLY A 85 2.95 -3.81 3.29
CA GLY A 85 3.95 -4.67 3.92
C GLY A 85 5.38 -4.44 3.43
N CYS A 86 5.66 -3.31 2.77
CA CYS A 86 7.02 -2.95 2.34
C CYS A 86 7.69 -1.95 3.28
N THR A 87 9.00 -1.81 3.16
CA THR A 87 9.74 -0.77 3.86
C THR A 87 9.45 0.60 3.25
N VAL A 88 9.21 1.61 4.11
CA VAL A 88 9.05 3.03 3.70
C VAL A 88 10.28 3.87 4.01
N LYS A 89 11.35 3.24 4.49
CA LYS A 89 12.64 3.87 4.84
C LYS A 89 13.79 2.98 4.38
N GLY A 90 14.98 3.59 4.20
CA GLY A 90 16.18 2.85 3.77
C GLY A 90 16.35 2.83 2.24
N TYR A 91 17.15 1.90 1.74
CA TYR A 91 17.57 1.88 0.33
C TYR A 91 16.42 1.53 -0.63
N HIS A 92 15.44 0.74 -0.23
CA HIS A 92 14.36 0.21 -1.06
C HIS A 92 12.98 0.68 -0.58
N ALA A 93 12.82 1.98 -0.33
CA ALA A 93 11.59 2.52 0.24
C ALA A 93 10.50 2.86 -0.78
N CYS A 94 10.70 2.56 -2.05
CA CYS A 94 9.69 2.81 -3.08
C CYS A 94 8.91 1.54 -3.38
N PRO A 95 7.61 1.48 -3.10
CA PRO A 95 6.78 0.29 -3.35
C PRO A 95 6.63 -0.04 -4.85
N ILE A 96 6.81 0.93 -5.74
CA ILE A 96 6.77 0.72 -7.19
C ILE A 96 8.09 0.20 -7.70
N CYS A 97 9.21 0.80 -7.25
CA CYS A 97 10.54 0.44 -7.71
C CYS A 97 11.08 -0.81 -7.01
N GLY A 98 10.63 -1.09 -5.77
CA GLY A 98 11.14 -2.20 -4.97
C GLY A 98 12.65 -2.17 -4.84
N GLU A 99 13.29 -3.27 -5.17
CA GLU A 99 14.76 -3.41 -5.15
C GLU A 99 15.47 -2.51 -6.16
N LYS A 100 14.78 -2.05 -7.21
CA LYS A 100 15.30 -1.12 -8.22
C LYS A 100 15.19 0.35 -7.81
N THR A 101 14.91 0.64 -6.53
CA THR A 101 14.87 2.00 -6.00
C THR A 101 16.25 2.63 -6.10
N SER A 102 16.36 3.75 -6.81
CA SER A 102 17.59 4.53 -6.87
C SER A 102 17.71 5.43 -5.64
N SER A 103 18.61 5.10 -4.73
CA SER A 103 18.78 5.84 -3.47
C SER A 103 20.25 6.00 -3.11
N ILE A 104 20.57 7.09 -2.41
CA ILE A 104 21.88 7.36 -1.85
C ILE A 104 21.75 7.76 -0.37
N TYR A 105 22.71 7.34 0.43
CA TYR A 105 22.80 7.79 1.81
C TYR A 105 23.60 9.10 1.87
N LEU A 106 23.07 10.09 2.57
CA LEU A 106 23.70 11.38 2.82
C LEU A 106 24.33 11.39 4.22
N PRO A 107 25.66 11.18 4.36
CA PRO A 107 26.31 10.99 5.67
C PRO A 107 26.14 12.20 6.60
N LYS A 108 26.30 13.40 6.07
CA LYS A 108 26.16 14.65 6.86
C LYS A 108 24.75 14.89 7.35
N GLY A 109 23.74 14.52 6.54
CA GLY A 109 22.33 14.64 6.89
C GLY A 109 21.76 13.43 7.61
N ARG A 110 22.52 12.33 7.73
CA ARG A 110 22.08 11.03 8.29
C ARG A 110 20.74 10.55 7.75
N LYS A 111 20.50 10.72 6.45
CA LYS A 111 19.24 10.38 5.79
C LYS A 111 19.46 9.82 4.39
N MET A 112 18.45 9.09 3.91
CA MET A 112 18.41 8.63 2.55
C MET A 112 17.86 9.73 1.63
N ALA A 113 18.42 9.83 0.44
CA ALA A 113 17.87 10.63 -0.66
C ALA A 113 17.53 9.69 -1.82
N TYR A 114 16.37 9.90 -2.42
CA TYR A 114 15.92 9.12 -3.57
C TYR A 114 16.16 9.94 -4.83
N ILE A 115 16.80 9.33 -5.79
CA ILE A 115 17.30 9.98 -7.02
C ILE A 115 16.74 9.30 -8.28
N GLY A 116 17.11 9.81 -9.45
CA GLY A 116 16.72 9.18 -10.72
C GLY A 116 15.26 9.39 -11.13
N HIS A 117 14.60 10.44 -10.61
CA HIS A 117 13.19 10.70 -10.89
C HIS A 117 12.90 10.96 -12.36
N ARG A 118 13.88 11.43 -13.14
CA ARG A 118 13.72 11.70 -14.57
C ARG A 118 13.39 10.46 -15.39
N LYS A 119 13.74 9.27 -14.92
CA LYS A 119 13.41 7.99 -15.60
C LYS A 119 11.90 7.73 -15.71
N PHE A 120 11.09 8.37 -14.85
CA PHE A 120 9.63 8.28 -14.89
C PHE A 120 8.97 9.25 -15.89
N LEU A 121 9.72 10.20 -16.43
CA LEU A 121 9.22 11.09 -17.47
C LEU A 121 9.15 10.35 -18.82
N PRO A 122 8.30 10.76 -19.76
CA PRO A 122 8.26 10.22 -21.12
C PRO A 122 9.64 10.23 -21.76
N ARG A 123 9.96 9.24 -22.59
CA ARG A 123 11.31 9.03 -23.15
C ARG A 123 11.89 10.26 -23.84
N HIS A 124 11.05 11.04 -24.51
CA HIS A 124 11.46 12.23 -25.25
C HIS A 124 11.35 13.55 -24.47
N HIS A 125 11.03 13.48 -23.16
CA HIS A 125 10.86 14.65 -22.35
C HIS A 125 12.14 15.51 -22.28
N PRO A 126 12.07 16.85 -22.46
CA PRO A 126 13.26 17.72 -22.49
C PRO A 126 14.16 17.60 -21.26
N TYR A 127 13.60 17.43 -20.06
CA TYR A 127 14.38 17.28 -18.82
C TYR A 127 15.25 16.02 -18.80
N ARG A 128 14.89 14.96 -19.52
CA ARG A 128 15.76 13.77 -19.64
C ARG A 128 17.06 14.08 -20.40
N LYS A 129 17.03 15.02 -21.33
CA LYS A 129 18.20 15.44 -22.14
C LYS A 129 19.09 16.47 -21.42
N GLN A 130 18.56 17.21 -20.44
CA GLN A 130 19.32 18.23 -19.73
C GLN A 130 20.38 17.60 -18.84
N LYS A 131 21.61 18.10 -18.92
CA LYS A 131 22.78 17.63 -18.18
C LYS A 131 23.10 18.55 -17.00
N LYS A 132 23.34 19.86 -17.30
CA LYS A 132 23.89 20.84 -16.35
C LYS A 132 22.99 21.12 -15.14
N VAL A 133 21.68 21.07 -15.33
CA VAL A 133 20.68 21.35 -14.26
C VAL A 133 20.56 20.18 -13.29
N PHE A 134 21.03 19.01 -13.66
CA PHE A 134 20.95 17.78 -12.86
C PHE A 134 22.36 17.25 -12.54
N ASN A 135 22.55 15.94 -12.67
CA ASN A 135 23.78 15.23 -12.31
C ASN A 135 24.87 15.25 -13.36
N GLY A 136 24.80 16.13 -14.36
CA GLY A 136 25.78 16.21 -15.46
C GLY A 136 25.58 15.20 -16.59
N ALA A 137 24.63 14.27 -16.47
CA ALA A 137 24.35 13.23 -17.44
C ALA A 137 22.91 13.32 -17.98
N GLN A 138 22.68 12.76 -19.16
CA GLN A 138 21.33 12.52 -19.67
C GLN A 138 20.72 11.33 -18.96
N GLU A 139 19.39 11.34 -18.82
CA GLU A 139 18.66 10.20 -18.27
C GLU A 139 18.23 9.26 -19.40
N LEU A 140 18.91 8.13 -19.51
CA LEU A 140 18.62 7.12 -20.53
C LEU A 140 17.84 5.93 -19.97
N GLU A 141 17.89 5.72 -18.65
CA GLU A 141 17.20 4.61 -18.01
C GLU A 141 15.68 4.74 -18.13
N LEU A 142 15.02 3.63 -18.27
CA LEU A 142 13.55 3.56 -18.20
C LEU A 142 13.10 3.40 -16.74
N ALA A 143 11.89 3.87 -16.46
CA ALA A 143 11.25 3.56 -15.18
C ALA A 143 11.15 2.04 -15.02
N PRO A 144 11.37 1.50 -13.81
CA PRO A 144 11.08 0.11 -13.55
C PRO A 144 9.58 -0.15 -13.73
N GLU A 145 9.25 -1.28 -14.32
CA GLU A 145 7.86 -1.72 -14.40
C GLU A 145 7.35 -2.07 -13.01
N PRO A 146 6.13 -1.62 -12.65
CA PRO A 146 5.49 -2.03 -11.41
C PRO A 146 5.27 -3.54 -11.40
N LEU A 147 5.44 -4.16 -10.24
CA LEU A 147 5.11 -5.57 -10.07
C LEU A 147 3.60 -5.79 -10.23
N SER A 148 3.22 -6.88 -10.86
CA SER A 148 1.84 -7.34 -10.90
C SER A 148 1.41 -7.86 -9.51
N GLY A 149 0.10 -7.93 -9.28
CA GLY A 149 -0.45 -8.49 -8.03
C GLY A 149 0.00 -9.94 -7.79
N GLU A 150 0.13 -10.72 -8.86
CA GLU A 150 0.60 -12.12 -8.78
C GLU A 150 2.07 -12.21 -8.39
N GLU A 151 2.93 -11.38 -8.97
CA GLU A 151 4.35 -11.33 -8.59
C GLU A 151 4.53 -10.91 -7.13
N ILE A 152 3.75 -9.93 -6.66
CA ILE A 152 3.74 -9.51 -5.26
C ILE A 152 3.28 -10.66 -4.36
N PHE A 153 2.21 -11.36 -4.73
CA PHE A 153 1.70 -12.51 -3.99
C PHE A 153 2.78 -13.60 -3.85
N ILE A 154 3.46 -13.94 -4.94
CA ILE A 154 4.55 -14.95 -4.93
C ILE A 154 5.71 -14.50 -4.05
N GLN A 155 6.15 -13.23 -4.17
CA GLN A 155 7.24 -12.70 -3.37
C GLN A 155 6.91 -12.65 -1.88
N THR A 156 5.68 -12.27 -1.53
CA THR A 156 5.24 -12.12 -0.13
C THR A 156 4.79 -13.43 0.51
N SER A 157 4.51 -14.49 -0.27
CA SER A 157 4.09 -15.79 0.26
C SER A 157 5.13 -16.44 1.20
N LYS A 158 6.40 -16.09 1.04
CA LYS A 158 7.50 -16.56 1.88
C LYS A 158 7.73 -15.69 3.13
N CYS A 159 7.08 -14.54 3.22
CA CYS A 159 7.24 -13.64 4.36
C CYS A 159 6.49 -14.19 5.57
N LYS A 160 7.22 -14.52 6.61
CA LYS A 160 6.65 -14.89 7.91
C LYS A 160 6.54 -13.63 8.76
N HIS A 161 5.33 -13.26 9.14
CA HIS A 161 5.08 -12.15 10.04
C HIS A 161 4.21 -12.63 11.20
N SER A 162 4.65 -12.33 12.43
CA SER A 162 3.88 -12.60 13.66
C SER A 162 3.26 -11.29 14.15
N PHE A 163 1.95 -11.29 14.36
CA PHE A 163 1.22 -10.16 14.92
C PHE A 163 1.20 -10.24 16.46
N GLY A 164 1.13 -9.09 17.11
CA GLY A 164 1.01 -8.97 18.57
C GLY A 164 2.30 -8.54 19.27
N LYS A 165 2.28 -8.61 20.63
CA LYS A 165 3.44 -8.23 21.44
C LYS A 165 4.60 -9.20 21.21
N ARG A 166 5.69 -8.67 20.66
CA ARG A 166 6.92 -9.43 20.43
C ARG A 166 7.72 -9.57 21.72
N THR A 167 8.20 -10.77 21.97
CA THR A 167 9.19 -11.02 23.02
C THR A 167 10.58 -10.56 22.58
N MET A 168 11.52 -10.39 23.53
CA MET A 168 12.90 -10.00 23.22
C MET A 168 13.59 -11.01 22.26
N ASN A 169 13.20 -12.28 22.31
CA ASN A 169 13.77 -13.33 21.45
C ASN A 169 13.31 -13.21 19.99
N ASP A 170 12.09 -12.72 19.75
CA ASP A 170 11.56 -12.56 18.39
C ASP A 170 12.27 -11.43 17.63
N LYS A 171 12.82 -10.43 18.34
CA LYS A 171 13.56 -9.31 17.71
C LYS A 171 14.89 -9.76 17.08
N ASN A 172 15.49 -10.80 17.59
CA ASN A 172 16.77 -11.32 17.09
C ASN A 172 16.61 -12.22 15.86
N SER A 173 15.44 -12.85 15.69
CA SER A 173 15.16 -13.72 14.54
C SER A 173 14.87 -12.95 13.24
N GLU A 174 14.37 -11.71 13.31
CA GLU A 174 14.11 -10.89 12.13
C GLU A 174 15.35 -10.18 11.57
N MET A 175 16.41 -9.98 12.38
CA MET A 175 17.69 -9.43 11.89
C MET A 175 18.43 -10.39 10.96
N SER A 176 18.06 -11.65 10.93
CA SER A 176 18.65 -12.67 10.05
C SER A 176 17.87 -12.94 8.75
N SER A 177 16.68 -12.38 8.55
CA SER A 177 15.97 -12.45 7.29
C SER A 177 16.47 -11.36 6.34
N SER A 178 17.59 -11.67 5.74
CA SER A 178 18.21 -11.09 4.57
C SER A 178 17.29 -10.23 3.68
N GLY A 179 17.61 -8.96 3.54
CA GLY A 179 17.64 -8.25 2.26
C GLY A 179 16.35 -8.01 1.48
N THR A 180 15.23 -8.63 1.82
CA THR A 180 13.97 -8.37 1.12
C THR A 180 13.31 -7.11 1.68
N TYR A 181 12.83 -6.25 0.79
CA TYR A 181 12.13 -5.04 1.22
C TYR A 181 10.71 -5.31 1.77
N TRP A 182 10.21 -6.55 1.60
CA TRP A 182 8.95 -7.03 2.16
C TRP A 182 9.09 -7.38 3.65
N LYS A 183 8.20 -6.85 4.47
CA LYS A 183 8.14 -7.14 5.92
C LYS A 183 7.04 -8.13 6.29
N LYS A 184 5.96 -8.13 5.51
CA LYS A 184 4.80 -9.01 5.71
C LYS A 184 4.07 -9.21 4.39
N LYS A 185 3.17 -10.19 4.34
CA LYS A 185 2.13 -10.28 3.32
C LYS A 185 0.97 -9.36 3.71
N SER A 186 0.46 -8.56 2.78
CA SER A 186 -0.70 -7.71 3.01
C SER A 186 -1.96 -8.54 3.26
N ILE A 187 -2.84 -8.08 4.16
CA ILE A 187 -4.13 -8.71 4.41
C ILE A 187 -5.03 -8.75 3.16
N PHE A 188 -4.85 -7.83 2.23
CA PHE A 188 -5.59 -7.78 0.98
C PHE A 188 -5.13 -8.81 -0.07
N LEU A 189 -4.09 -9.57 0.22
CA LEU A 189 -3.57 -10.65 -0.64
C LEU A 189 -3.96 -12.05 -0.14
N ASN A 190 -4.83 -12.14 0.85
CA ASN A 190 -5.31 -13.41 1.43
C ASN A 190 -6.64 -13.84 0.83
#